data_c7269fa534910783c08c214d40886773
#
_entry.id   c7269fa534910783c08c214d40886773
#
_cell.length_a   1.000
_cell.length_b   1.000
_cell.length_c   1.000
_cell.angle_alpha   90.00
_cell.angle_beta   90.00
_cell.angle_gamma   90.00
#
_symmetry.space_group_name_H-M   'P 1'
#
loop_
_entity.id
_entity.type
_entity.pdbx_description
1 polymer ?
#
loop_
_entity_poly.entity_id
_entity_poly.type
_entity_poly.pdbx_seq_one_letter_code
_entity_poly.pdbx_strand_id
1 'polypeptide(L)'
;MQDMGNVGSIVISFLNKKLETKRFRMASSSYPSYVLDKGGYIEIPDEKWEYRFAEDIIIFGGGIGQPHEPQELQTICQDVIDIAKKYSAKFIYTVGGFHTDRKFGKEPKTYVTATSSSLARQLQDLEISTTPQKSVITGFNGLILGFSKLNDIQGMGLYGELNNPEIPQYRSAISIIKTLEKLTFRKFGDLRELEILAEDIESKIDQFSDFGQ
;
A
#
# COMPACT_ATOMS: atom_id res chain seq x y z
N MET A 1 -5.09 5.00 -2.28
CA MET A 1 -6.11 4.68 -1.27
C MET A 1 -5.54 4.97 0.10
N GLN A 2 -6.29 5.65 0.93
CA GLN A 2 -5.85 5.90 2.30
C GLN A 2 -5.91 4.57 3.05
N ASP A 3 -4.80 4.18 3.65
CA ASP A 3 -4.65 2.99 4.45
C ASP A 3 -4.13 3.35 5.85
N MET A 4 -4.16 2.41 6.78
CA MET A 4 -3.68 2.63 8.15
C MET A 4 -2.25 3.17 8.14
N GLY A 5 -2.05 4.30 8.80
CA GLY A 5 -0.74 4.97 8.87
C GLY A 5 -0.21 5.48 7.54
N ASN A 6 -1.06 5.59 6.51
CA ASN A 6 -0.69 5.99 5.14
C ASN A 6 0.47 5.17 4.53
N VAL A 7 0.67 3.94 5.01
CA VAL A 7 1.84 3.11 4.65
C VAL A 7 1.92 2.85 3.14
N GLY A 8 0.82 2.39 2.54
CA GLY A 8 0.75 2.13 1.10
C GLY A 8 0.93 3.39 0.27
N SER A 9 0.32 4.50 0.70
CA SER A 9 0.45 5.80 0.04
C SER A 9 1.89 6.32 0.06
N ILE A 10 2.60 6.14 1.17
CA ILE A 10 4.03 6.51 1.30
C ILE A 10 4.88 5.66 0.36
N VAL A 11 4.68 4.33 0.35
CA VAL A 11 5.41 3.41 -0.55
C VAL A 11 5.19 3.78 -2.00
N ILE A 12 3.94 3.99 -2.42
CA ILE A 12 3.59 4.34 -3.81
C ILE A 12 4.20 5.69 -4.20
N SER A 13 4.11 6.70 -3.33
CA SER A 13 4.70 8.02 -3.58
C SER A 13 6.21 7.95 -3.75
N PHE A 14 6.89 7.19 -2.88
CA PHE A 14 8.33 6.94 -2.97
C PHE A 14 8.70 6.27 -4.30
N LEU A 15 8.03 5.16 -4.65
CA LEU A 15 8.30 4.44 -5.89
C LEU A 15 8.04 5.32 -7.12
N ASN A 16 6.94 6.07 -7.16
CA ASN A 16 6.63 6.99 -8.24
C ASN A 16 7.73 8.05 -8.44
N LYS A 17 8.24 8.60 -7.33
CA LYS A 17 9.31 9.62 -7.34
C LYS A 17 10.64 9.01 -7.78
N LYS A 18 11.05 7.89 -7.19
CA LYS A 18 12.37 7.28 -7.45
C LYS A 18 12.49 6.65 -8.83
N LEU A 19 11.39 6.10 -9.35
CA LEU A 19 11.33 5.50 -10.67
C LEU A 19 10.92 6.50 -11.77
N GLU A 20 10.65 7.76 -11.42
CA GLU A 20 10.18 8.80 -12.35
C GLU A 20 9.01 8.33 -13.22
N THR A 21 8.04 7.66 -12.59
CA THR A 21 6.94 7.01 -13.28
C THR A 21 6.10 7.99 -14.10
N LYS A 22 5.61 7.54 -15.24
CA LYS A 22 4.71 8.31 -16.11
C LYS A 22 3.28 7.78 -15.99
N ARG A 23 2.32 8.68 -15.82
CA ARG A 23 0.89 8.33 -15.84
C ARG A 23 0.46 7.98 -17.26
N PHE A 24 -0.28 6.89 -17.42
CA PHE A 24 -0.83 6.49 -18.72
C PHE A 24 -2.35 6.28 -18.70
N ARG A 25 -2.94 6.13 -17.51
CA ARG A 25 -4.39 5.95 -17.36
C ARG A 25 -4.85 6.49 -16.02
N MET A 26 -6.11 6.92 -15.98
CA MET A 26 -6.83 7.23 -14.75
C MET A 26 -8.09 6.36 -14.66
N ALA A 27 -8.46 5.99 -13.44
CA ALA A 27 -9.75 5.44 -13.08
C ALA A 27 -10.39 6.38 -12.07
N SER A 28 -11.68 6.63 -12.20
CA SER A 28 -12.45 7.50 -11.29
C SER A 28 -13.61 6.72 -10.70
N SER A 29 -13.98 7.05 -9.47
CA SER A 29 -15.26 6.65 -8.91
C SER A 29 -16.40 7.32 -9.67
N SER A 30 -17.48 6.60 -9.87
CA SER A 30 -18.69 7.16 -10.46
C SER A 30 -19.45 8.08 -9.48
N TYR A 31 -19.26 7.83 -8.19
CA TYR A 31 -19.93 8.55 -7.12
C TYR A 31 -18.94 8.84 -5.98
N PRO A 32 -18.62 10.12 -5.74
CA PRO A 32 -17.82 10.46 -4.56
C PRO A 32 -18.59 10.16 -3.29
N SER A 33 -17.88 9.65 -2.28
CA SER A 33 -18.48 9.32 -0.98
C SER A 33 -18.77 10.54 -0.10
N TYR A 34 -18.32 11.73 -0.51
CA TYR A 34 -18.51 12.99 0.19
C TYR A 34 -18.44 14.18 -0.79
N VAL A 35 -18.84 15.32 -0.30
CA VAL A 35 -18.69 16.61 -1.00
C VAL A 35 -17.90 17.58 -0.09
N LEU A 36 -17.24 18.54 -0.70
CA LEU A 36 -16.52 19.59 0.00
C LEU A 36 -17.39 20.86 0.05
N ASP A 37 -17.64 21.38 1.24
CA ASP A 37 -18.18 22.73 1.38
C ASP A 37 -17.03 23.75 1.32
N LYS A 38 -17.07 24.63 0.34
CA LYS A 38 -16.09 25.69 0.09
C LYS A 38 -16.57 27.06 0.59
N GLY A 39 -17.29 27.07 1.69
CA GLY A 39 -17.83 28.31 2.27
C GLY A 39 -19.12 28.77 1.58
N GLY A 40 -20.09 27.88 1.48
CA GLY A 40 -21.42 28.13 0.94
C GLY A 40 -21.70 27.58 -0.45
N TYR A 41 -20.76 26.88 -1.07
CA TYR A 41 -21.00 26.09 -2.29
C TYR A 41 -20.31 24.74 -2.22
N ILE A 42 -20.89 23.77 -2.93
CA ILE A 42 -20.42 22.39 -2.95
C ILE A 42 -19.45 22.19 -4.12
N GLU A 43 -18.30 21.58 -3.80
CA GLU A 43 -17.36 21.07 -4.79
C GLU A 43 -17.31 19.54 -4.69
N ILE A 44 -17.38 18.87 -5.83
CA ILE A 44 -17.22 17.42 -5.93
C ILE A 44 -15.71 17.11 -5.90
N PRO A 45 -15.24 16.27 -4.98
CA PRO A 45 -13.82 15.89 -4.95
C PRO A 45 -13.44 15.14 -6.24
N ASP A 46 -12.31 15.52 -6.80
CA ASP A 46 -11.75 14.84 -7.96
C ASP A 46 -10.97 13.60 -7.53
N GLU A 47 -11.69 12.58 -7.04
CA GLU A 47 -11.10 11.32 -6.61
C GLU A 47 -10.72 10.48 -7.82
N LYS A 48 -9.43 10.37 -8.07
CA LYS A 48 -8.88 9.58 -9.17
C LYS A 48 -7.82 8.63 -8.68
N TRP A 49 -7.89 7.41 -9.17
CA TRP A 49 -6.79 6.46 -9.10
C TRP A 49 -6.00 6.54 -10.39
N GLU A 50 -4.70 6.43 -10.28
CA GLU A 50 -3.79 6.52 -11.41
C GLU A 50 -3.08 5.21 -11.66
N TYR A 51 -2.93 4.88 -12.93
CA TYR A 51 -1.98 3.91 -13.41
C TYR A 51 -0.76 4.64 -13.93
N ARG A 52 0.37 4.35 -13.32
CA ARG A 52 1.66 4.89 -13.71
C ARG A 52 2.59 3.74 -14.05
N PHE A 53 3.60 4.00 -14.87
CA PHE A 53 4.58 2.98 -15.26
C PHE A 53 5.98 3.55 -15.29
N ALA A 54 6.95 2.68 -15.06
CA ALA A 54 8.36 2.86 -15.35
C ALA A 54 8.94 1.49 -15.68
N GLU A 55 9.67 1.40 -16.78
CA GLU A 55 10.23 0.14 -17.27
C GLU A 55 9.16 -0.98 -17.38
N ASP A 56 9.30 -2.04 -16.60
CA ASP A 56 8.40 -3.20 -16.54
C ASP A 56 7.49 -3.20 -15.29
N ILE A 57 7.38 -2.07 -14.59
CA ILE A 57 6.54 -1.91 -13.39
C ILE A 57 5.35 -1.01 -13.72
N ILE A 58 4.15 -1.46 -13.34
CA ILE A 58 2.95 -0.65 -13.30
C ILE A 58 2.59 -0.41 -11.83
N ILE A 59 2.35 0.84 -11.48
CA ILE A 59 1.93 1.25 -10.15
C ILE A 59 0.50 1.77 -10.24
N PHE A 60 -0.39 1.20 -9.44
CA PHE A 60 -1.76 1.64 -9.26
C PHE A 60 -1.93 2.25 -7.88
N GLY A 61 -2.45 3.45 -7.82
CA GLY A 61 -2.70 4.14 -6.54
C GLY A 61 -3.23 5.55 -6.76
N GLY A 62 -3.20 6.34 -5.71
CA GLY A 62 -3.83 7.67 -5.69
C GLY A 62 -5.24 7.60 -5.12
N GLY A 63 -5.99 8.69 -5.28
CA GLY A 63 -7.30 8.82 -4.67
C GLY A 63 -7.24 9.10 -3.16
N ILE A 64 -8.37 9.51 -2.59
CA ILE A 64 -8.46 9.88 -1.16
C ILE A 64 -8.90 8.67 -0.31
N GLY A 65 -9.35 7.60 -0.92
CA GLY A 65 -9.83 6.42 -0.21
C GLY A 65 -10.11 5.24 -1.14
N GLN A 66 -10.57 4.16 -0.56
CA GLN A 66 -11.19 3.09 -1.31
C GLN A 66 -12.71 3.35 -1.37
N PRO A 67 -13.40 2.89 -2.42
CA PRO A 67 -14.85 2.95 -2.47
C PRO A 67 -15.48 2.27 -1.27
N HIS A 68 -16.56 2.86 -0.75
CA HIS A 68 -17.33 2.25 0.33
C HIS A 68 -18.26 1.15 -0.18
N GLU A 69 -18.76 1.32 -1.41
CA GLU A 69 -19.67 0.35 -2.03
C GLU A 69 -18.91 -0.89 -2.52
N PRO A 70 -19.32 -2.10 -2.08
CA PRO A 70 -18.63 -3.34 -2.47
C PRO A 70 -18.55 -3.56 -3.98
N GLN A 71 -19.59 -3.18 -4.72
CA GLN A 71 -19.64 -3.34 -6.18
C GLN A 71 -18.62 -2.44 -6.88
N GLU A 72 -18.45 -1.21 -6.41
CA GLU A 72 -17.46 -0.29 -6.97
C GLU A 72 -16.04 -0.77 -6.67
N LEU A 73 -15.82 -1.25 -5.45
CA LEU A 73 -14.52 -1.84 -5.07
C LEU A 73 -14.18 -3.06 -5.93
N GLN A 74 -15.15 -3.93 -6.23
CA GLN A 74 -14.99 -5.06 -7.14
C GLN A 74 -14.71 -4.59 -8.57
N THR A 75 -15.38 -3.53 -9.04
CA THR A 75 -15.15 -2.94 -10.37
C THR A 75 -13.72 -2.45 -10.52
N ILE A 76 -13.19 -1.79 -9.50
CA ILE A 76 -11.77 -1.35 -9.51
C ILE A 76 -10.82 -2.53 -9.47
N CYS A 77 -11.10 -3.57 -8.68
CA CYS A 77 -10.30 -4.79 -8.70
C CYS A 77 -10.29 -5.43 -10.09
N GLN A 78 -11.44 -5.53 -10.74
CA GLN A 78 -11.54 -6.06 -12.10
C GLN A 78 -10.75 -5.22 -13.10
N ASP A 79 -10.84 -3.91 -13.01
CA ASP A 79 -10.07 -2.99 -13.86
C ASP A 79 -8.55 -3.19 -13.72
N VAL A 80 -8.07 -3.38 -12.48
CA VAL A 80 -6.64 -3.70 -12.24
C VAL A 80 -6.26 -5.04 -12.84
N ILE A 81 -7.11 -6.06 -12.75
CA ILE A 81 -6.86 -7.37 -13.38
C ILE A 81 -6.83 -7.25 -14.90
N ASP A 82 -7.73 -6.47 -15.50
CA ASP A 82 -7.77 -6.27 -16.95
C ASP A 82 -6.51 -5.55 -17.45
N ILE A 83 -6.02 -4.56 -16.72
CA ILE A 83 -4.73 -3.92 -16.99
C ILE A 83 -3.58 -4.91 -16.82
N ALA A 84 -3.56 -5.69 -15.75
CA ALA A 84 -2.53 -6.70 -15.53
C ALA A 84 -2.47 -7.72 -16.69
N LYS A 85 -3.62 -8.22 -17.14
CA LYS A 85 -3.72 -9.12 -18.31
C LYS A 85 -3.26 -8.44 -19.59
N LYS A 86 -3.73 -7.22 -19.85
CA LYS A 86 -3.38 -6.45 -21.06
C LYS A 86 -1.87 -6.29 -21.23
N TYR A 87 -1.17 -6.06 -20.12
CA TYR A 87 0.28 -5.87 -20.12
C TYR A 87 1.05 -7.15 -19.71
N SER A 88 0.37 -8.30 -19.64
CA SER A 88 0.96 -9.59 -19.29
C SER A 88 1.74 -9.57 -17.98
N ALA A 89 1.24 -8.82 -16.98
CA ALA A 89 1.84 -8.78 -15.67
C ALA A 89 1.89 -10.18 -15.05
N LYS A 90 3.05 -10.56 -14.54
CA LYS A 90 3.26 -11.89 -13.94
C LYS A 90 2.94 -11.90 -12.46
N PHE A 91 2.97 -10.74 -11.83
CA PHE A 91 2.87 -10.60 -10.39
C PHE A 91 2.12 -9.34 -9.98
N ILE A 92 1.32 -9.44 -8.92
CA ILE A 92 0.68 -8.28 -8.29
C ILE A 92 1.17 -8.21 -6.84
N TYR A 93 1.74 -7.07 -6.47
CA TYR A 93 2.09 -6.74 -5.10
C TYR A 93 1.10 -5.72 -4.55
N THR A 94 0.55 -5.97 -3.37
CA THR A 94 -0.21 -4.97 -2.63
C THR A 94 0.56 -4.54 -1.39
N VAL A 95 0.40 -3.29 -0.97
CA VAL A 95 1.12 -2.72 0.16
C VAL A 95 0.16 -1.99 1.10
N GLY A 96 0.36 -2.14 2.41
CA GLY A 96 -0.49 -1.50 3.41
C GLY A 96 0.03 -1.65 4.83
N GLY A 97 -0.72 -1.09 5.79
CA GLY A 97 -0.41 -1.17 7.20
C GLY A 97 -1.01 -2.41 7.88
N PHE A 98 -0.35 -2.89 8.92
CA PHE A 98 -0.82 -3.94 9.82
C PHE A 98 -0.74 -3.47 11.25
N HIS A 99 -1.88 -3.17 11.86
CA HIS A 99 -1.94 -2.74 13.25
C HIS A 99 -1.61 -3.90 14.20
N THR A 100 -0.75 -3.62 15.17
CA THR A 100 -0.35 -4.57 16.21
C THR A 100 -0.18 -3.87 17.55
N ASP A 101 -0.60 -4.53 18.62
CA ASP A 101 -0.37 -4.08 20.00
C ASP A 101 1.05 -4.38 20.48
N ARG A 102 1.83 -5.10 19.69
CA ARG A 102 3.22 -5.42 20.01
C ARG A 102 4.06 -4.14 20.00
N LYS A 103 4.74 -3.86 21.09
CA LYS A 103 5.76 -2.80 21.10
C LYS A 103 6.95 -3.26 20.27
N PHE A 104 7.25 -2.53 19.22
CA PHE A 104 8.46 -2.67 18.42
C PHE A 104 9.19 -1.32 18.41
N GLY A 105 10.51 -1.36 18.28
CA GLY A 105 11.32 -0.15 18.21
C GLY A 105 11.28 0.51 16.84
N LYS A 106 12.40 1.05 16.39
CA LYS A 106 12.54 1.70 15.08
C LYS A 106 12.52 0.75 13.87
N GLU A 107 12.38 -0.54 14.08
CA GLU A 107 12.42 -1.57 13.03
C GLU A 107 11.13 -2.40 13.01
N PRO A 108 10.04 -1.86 12.45
CA PRO A 108 8.82 -2.63 12.25
C PRO A 108 9.06 -3.75 11.23
N LYS A 109 8.40 -4.89 11.42
CA LYS A 109 8.45 -6.00 10.48
C LYS A 109 7.46 -5.78 9.33
N THR A 110 7.77 -6.38 8.19
CA THR A 110 6.81 -6.57 7.11
C THR A 110 6.36 -8.02 7.10
N TYR A 111 5.05 -8.23 7.21
CA TYR A 111 4.43 -9.53 7.02
C TYR A 111 3.94 -9.67 5.60
N VAL A 112 4.11 -10.86 5.03
CA VAL A 112 3.70 -11.14 3.66
C VAL A 112 2.69 -12.27 3.65
N THR A 113 1.64 -12.10 2.85
CA THR A 113 0.71 -13.17 2.48
C THR A 113 0.80 -13.42 0.98
N ALA A 114 0.58 -14.66 0.54
CA ALA A 114 0.70 -15.04 -0.85
C ALA A 114 -0.56 -15.73 -1.38
N THR A 115 -0.80 -15.63 -2.68
CA THR A 115 -1.97 -16.26 -3.35
C THR A 115 -1.87 -17.76 -3.47
N SER A 116 -0.69 -18.36 -3.25
CA SER A 116 -0.50 -19.80 -3.29
C SER A 116 0.45 -20.31 -2.19
N SER A 117 0.29 -21.57 -1.82
CA SER A 117 1.17 -22.23 -0.84
C SER A 117 2.59 -22.42 -1.35
N SER A 118 2.81 -22.49 -2.65
CA SER A 118 4.15 -22.55 -3.26
C SER A 118 4.89 -21.23 -3.06
N LEU A 119 4.23 -20.10 -3.32
CA LEU A 119 4.79 -18.78 -3.03
C LEU A 119 5.05 -18.57 -1.53
N ALA A 120 4.15 -19.03 -0.66
CA ALA A 120 4.33 -18.94 0.78
C ALA A 120 5.58 -19.70 1.26
N ARG A 121 5.91 -20.85 0.64
CA ARG A 121 7.16 -21.57 0.92
C ARG A 121 8.40 -20.79 0.49
N GLN A 122 8.38 -20.19 -0.70
CA GLN A 122 9.49 -19.33 -1.17
C GLN A 122 9.78 -18.16 -0.22
N LEU A 123 8.75 -17.62 0.45
CA LEU A 123 8.96 -16.58 1.46
C LEU A 123 9.80 -17.08 2.64
N GLN A 124 9.61 -18.34 3.05
CA GLN A 124 10.41 -18.95 4.14
C GLN A 124 11.87 -19.10 3.71
N ASP A 125 12.12 -19.53 2.47
CA ASP A 125 13.48 -19.66 1.92
C ASP A 125 14.20 -18.31 1.85
N LEU A 126 13.46 -17.23 1.69
CA LEU A 126 13.97 -15.86 1.71
C LEU A 126 14.00 -15.23 3.11
N GLU A 127 13.67 -15.98 4.16
CA GLU A 127 13.56 -15.47 5.54
C GLU A 127 12.63 -14.26 5.66
N ILE A 128 11.52 -14.26 4.89
CA ILE A 128 10.50 -13.22 4.96
C ILE A 128 9.37 -13.69 5.86
N SER A 129 8.99 -12.85 6.82
CA SER A 129 7.92 -13.15 7.76
C SER A 129 6.57 -13.26 7.05
N THR A 130 5.85 -14.36 7.28
CA THR A 130 4.46 -14.52 6.84
C THR A 130 3.50 -14.06 7.94
N THR A 131 2.25 -13.78 7.57
CA THR A 131 1.23 -13.39 8.56
C THR A 131 1.10 -14.42 9.67
N PRO A 132 1.15 -14.02 10.96
CA PRO A 132 1.37 -14.95 12.08
C PRO A 132 0.18 -15.85 12.38
N GLN A 133 -1.01 -15.50 11.93
CA GLN A 133 -2.24 -16.26 12.21
C GLN A 133 -3.26 -16.14 11.07
N LYS A 134 -4.23 -17.05 11.06
CA LYS A 134 -5.37 -16.95 10.13
C LYS A 134 -6.15 -15.68 10.43
N SER A 135 -6.35 -14.87 9.42
CA SER A 135 -7.08 -13.60 9.52
C SER A 135 -7.86 -13.33 8.25
N VAL A 136 -8.76 -12.35 8.33
CA VAL A 136 -9.48 -11.82 7.18
C VAL A 136 -8.78 -10.54 6.73
N ILE A 137 -8.44 -10.47 5.45
CA ILE A 137 -7.91 -9.26 4.84
C ILE A 137 -9.05 -8.61 4.05
N THR A 138 -9.46 -7.45 4.48
CA THR A 138 -10.57 -6.69 3.88
C THR A 138 -10.06 -5.56 2.98
N GLY A 139 -10.99 -4.90 2.29
CA GLY A 139 -10.71 -3.77 1.44
C GLY A 139 -9.97 -4.16 0.16
N PHE A 140 -9.49 -3.14 -0.55
CA PHE A 140 -8.86 -3.30 -1.85
C PHE A 140 -7.69 -4.30 -1.83
N ASN A 141 -6.79 -4.19 -0.85
CA ASN A 141 -5.59 -5.02 -0.77
C ASN A 141 -5.90 -6.53 -0.63
N GLY A 142 -6.95 -6.88 0.10
CA GLY A 142 -7.40 -8.26 0.22
C GLY A 142 -8.13 -8.75 -1.03
N LEU A 143 -9.05 -7.94 -1.53
CA LEU A 143 -9.87 -8.31 -2.69
C LEU A 143 -9.03 -8.47 -3.96
N ILE A 144 -8.10 -7.59 -4.25
CA ILE A 144 -7.26 -7.69 -5.45
C ILE A 144 -6.38 -8.96 -5.44
N LEU A 145 -5.92 -9.42 -4.27
CA LEU A 145 -5.23 -10.71 -4.17
C LEU A 145 -6.17 -11.88 -4.45
N GLY A 146 -7.42 -11.80 -4.00
CA GLY A 146 -8.45 -12.78 -4.35
C GLY A 146 -8.73 -12.81 -5.84
N PHE A 147 -8.94 -11.65 -6.47
CA PHE A 147 -9.11 -11.52 -7.92
C PHE A 147 -7.90 -12.01 -8.69
N SER A 148 -6.69 -11.68 -8.25
CA SER A 148 -5.43 -12.14 -8.80
C SER A 148 -5.38 -13.68 -8.84
N LYS A 149 -5.69 -14.33 -7.71
CA LYS A 149 -5.75 -15.78 -7.61
C LYS A 149 -6.79 -16.42 -8.53
N LEU A 150 -7.98 -15.84 -8.65
CA LEU A 150 -9.04 -16.31 -9.55
C LEU A 150 -8.70 -16.14 -11.03
N ASN A 151 -7.72 -15.32 -11.35
CA ASN A 151 -7.28 -15.03 -12.72
C ASN A 151 -5.88 -15.59 -13.04
N ASP A 152 -5.38 -16.53 -12.21
CA ASP A 152 -4.08 -17.19 -12.39
C ASP A 152 -2.88 -16.20 -12.42
N ILE A 153 -3.04 -15.03 -11.82
CA ILE A 153 -1.95 -14.07 -11.62
C ILE A 153 -1.39 -14.27 -10.22
N GLN A 154 -0.08 -14.44 -10.12
CA GLN A 154 0.59 -14.55 -8.83
C GLN A 154 0.50 -13.23 -8.05
N GLY A 155 0.33 -13.31 -6.74
CA GLY A 155 0.22 -12.09 -5.93
C GLY A 155 0.74 -12.26 -4.51
N MET A 156 1.23 -11.17 -3.95
CA MET A 156 1.64 -11.04 -2.56
C MET A 156 1.15 -9.73 -1.96
N GLY A 157 0.62 -9.80 -0.74
CA GLY A 157 0.29 -8.63 0.07
C GLY A 157 1.38 -8.40 1.12
N LEU A 158 1.93 -7.21 1.17
CA LEU A 158 2.96 -6.79 2.10
C LEU A 158 2.35 -5.81 3.11
N TYR A 159 2.46 -6.14 4.39
CA TYR A 159 1.84 -5.40 5.48
C TYR A 159 2.90 -5.00 6.49
N GLY A 160 3.21 -3.69 6.56
CA GLY A 160 4.15 -3.13 7.53
C GLY A 160 3.50 -2.98 8.90
N GLU A 161 4.16 -3.49 9.95
CA GLU A 161 3.70 -3.29 11.32
C GLU A 161 3.59 -1.82 11.67
N LEU A 162 2.51 -1.47 12.36
CA LEU A 162 2.31 -0.16 12.95
C LEU A 162 1.51 -0.27 14.24
N ASN A 163 1.72 0.66 15.16
CA ASN A 163 1.00 0.75 16.44
C ASN A 163 0.13 2.00 16.58
N ASN A 164 0.27 2.96 15.67
CA ASN A 164 -0.63 4.11 15.60
C ASN A 164 -1.11 4.33 14.16
N PRO A 165 -2.36 3.94 13.84
CA PRO A 165 -2.91 4.06 12.49
C PRO A 165 -3.24 5.50 12.07
N GLU A 166 -3.31 6.44 13.01
CA GLU A 166 -3.75 7.82 12.75
C GLU A 166 -2.64 8.74 12.21
N ILE A 167 -1.38 8.31 12.33
CA ILE A 167 -0.23 9.10 11.90
C ILE A 167 0.56 8.38 10.80
N PRO A 168 1.24 9.13 9.91
CA PRO A 168 2.06 8.54 8.85
C PRO A 168 3.17 7.64 9.41
N GLN A 169 3.26 6.42 8.92
CA GLN A 169 4.15 5.37 9.41
C GLN A 169 5.31 5.13 8.43
N TYR A 170 6.26 6.06 8.39
CA TYR A 170 7.40 6.00 7.48
C TYR A 170 8.31 4.80 7.71
N ARG A 171 8.55 4.38 8.99
CA ARG A 171 9.36 3.18 9.30
C ARG A 171 8.73 1.92 8.70
N SER A 172 7.41 1.79 8.78
CA SER A 172 6.67 0.67 8.18
C SER A 172 6.79 0.67 6.66
N ALA A 173 6.68 1.84 6.03
CA ALA A 173 6.87 1.97 4.58
C ALA A 173 8.31 1.61 4.16
N ILE A 174 9.33 2.02 4.91
CA ILE A 174 10.73 1.63 4.69
C ILE A 174 10.89 0.10 4.76
N SER A 175 10.29 -0.55 5.77
CA SER A 175 10.33 -2.01 5.92
C SER A 175 9.70 -2.72 4.70
N ILE A 176 8.56 -2.22 4.20
CA ILE A 176 7.92 -2.75 2.99
C ILE A 176 8.82 -2.57 1.76
N ILE A 177 9.41 -1.39 1.56
CA ILE A 177 10.29 -1.14 0.41
C ILE A 177 11.48 -2.10 0.43
N LYS A 178 12.15 -2.26 1.59
CA LYS A 178 13.24 -3.23 1.77
C LYS A 178 12.80 -4.66 1.45
N THR A 179 11.58 -5.03 1.84
CA THR A 179 11.00 -6.36 1.55
C THR A 179 10.69 -6.51 0.06
N LEU A 180 10.14 -5.48 -0.61
CA LEU A 180 9.94 -5.46 -2.06
C LEU A 180 11.27 -5.60 -2.81
N GLU A 181 12.32 -4.88 -2.37
CA GLU A 181 13.66 -5.02 -2.95
C GLU A 181 14.18 -6.46 -2.86
N LYS A 182 13.96 -7.12 -1.72
CA LYS A 182 14.35 -8.51 -1.51
C LYS A 182 13.55 -9.48 -2.41
N LEU A 183 12.24 -9.26 -2.54
CA LEU A 183 11.35 -10.08 -3.36
C LEU A 183 11.58 -9.92 -4.86
N THR A 184 11.90 -8.70 -5.30
CA THR A 184 12.07 -8.37 -6.73
C THR A 184 13.51 -8.39 -7.19
N PHE A 185 14.47 -8.58 -6.28
CA PHE A 185 15.91 -8.46 -6.54
C PHE A 185 16.30 -7.12 -7.19
N ARG A 186 15.57 -6.04 -6.86
CA ARG A 186 15.76 -4.69 -7.37
C ARG A 186 16.03 -3.72 -6.24
N LYS A 187 16.76 -2.64 -6.55
CA LYS A 187 16.89 -1.48 -5.69
C LYS A 187 15.99 -0.36 -6.21
N PHE A 188 15.23 0.26 -5.31
CA PHE A 188 14.32 1.34 -5.66
C PHE A 188 14.87 2.74 -5.32
N GLY A 189 16.05 2.80 -4.71
CA GLY A 189 16.75 4.04 -4.44
C GLY A 189 17.06 4.29 -2.96
N ASP A 190 17.55 5.48 -2.67
CA ASP A 190 17.95 5.90 -1.34
C ASP A 190 16.74 6.21 -0.46
N LEU A 191 16.70 5.62 0.73
CA LEU A 191 15.61 5.73 1.71
C LEU A 191 15.79 6.87 2.72
N ARG A 192 16.90 7.60 2.68
CA ARG A 192 17.22 8.66 3.67
C ARG A 192 16.12 9.69 3.84
N GLU A 193 15.43 10.06 2.76
CA GLU A 193 14.30 10.99 2.85
C GLU A 193 13.18 10.46 3.76
N LEU A 194 12.84 9.18 3.65
CA LEU A 194 11.82 8.56 4.52
C LEU A 194 12.32 8.38 5.95
N GLU A 195 13.62 8.15 6.14
CA GLU A 195 14.23 8.06 7.48
C GLU A 195 14.16 9.40 8.20
N ILE A 196 14.47 10.50 7.54
CA ILE A 196 14.35 11.86 8.09
C ILE A 196 12.90 12.17 8.47
N LEU A 197 11.94 11.84 7.60
CA LEU A 197 10.51 12.06 7.90
C LEU A 197 10.02 11.19 9.07
N ALA A 198 10.56 9.98 9.23
CA ALA A 198 10.26 9.13 10.37
C ALA A 198 10.77 9.76 11.68
N GLU A 199 12.01 10.25 11.68
CA GLU A 199 12.64 10.89 12.85
C GLU A 199 11.91 12.19 13.23
N ASP A 200 11.46 12.98 12.27
CA ASP A 200 10.70 14.20 12.52
C ASP A 200 9.37 13.91 13.22
N ILE A 201 8.62 12.91 12.77
CA ILE A 201 7.37 12.49 13.42
C ILE A 201 7.63 11.92 14.81
N GLU A 202 8.61 11.05 14.97
CA GLU A 202 8.99 10.47 16.25
C GLU A 202 9.32 11.56 17.27
N SER A 203 10.13 12.55 16.89
CA SER A 203 10.50 13.68 17.76
C SER A 203 9.31 14.55 18.18
N LYS A 204 8.34 14.76 17.28
CA LYS A 204 7.12 15.49 17.61
C LYS A 204 6.25 14.74 18.61
N ILE A 205 6.12 13.42 18.46
CA ILE A 205 5.36 12.58 19.40
C ILE A 205 5.98 12.62 20.78
N ASP A 206 7.30 12.49 20.90
CA ASP A 206 8.02 12.54 22.17
C ASP A 206 7.80 13.89 22.87
N GLN A 207 7.86 15.00 22.15
CA GLN A 207 7.58 16.34 22.70
C GLN A 207 6.14 16.46 23.25
N PHE A 208 5.14 15.90 22.56
CA PHE A 208 3.74 15.95 23.03
C PHE A 208 3.50 15.04 24.25
N SER A 209 4.21 13.92 24.38
CA SER A 209 4.11 13.04 25.55
C SER A 209 4.70 13.66 26.81
N ASP A 210 5.71 14.51 26.69
CA ASP A 210 6.32 15.23 27.82
C ASP A 210 5.47 16.40 28.36
N PHE A 211 4.57 16.94 27.54
CA PHE A 211 3.63 18.01 27.96
C PHE A 211 2.35 17.47 28.63
N GLY A 212 2.12 16.17 28.62
CA GLY A 212 0.93 15.50 29.20
C GLY A 212 1.12 14.90 30.59
N GLN A 213 2.29 15.10 31.20
CA GLN A 213 2.59 14.77 32.60
C GLN A 213 2.60 16.04 33.42
#